data_8a0ff5b1bba44ac85558b8752e517d31
#
_entry.id   8a0ff5b1bba44ac85558b8752e517d31
#
_cell.length_a   1.000
_cell.length_b   1.000
_cell.length_c   1.000
_cell.angle_alpha   90.00
_cell.angle_beta   90.00
_cell.angle_gamma   90.00
#
_symmetry.space_group_name_H-M   'P 1'
#
loop_
_entity.id
_entity.type
_entity.pdbx_description
1 polymer ?
#
loop_
_entity_poly.entity_id
_entity_poly.type
_entity_poly.pdbx_seq_one_letter_code
_entity_poly.pdbx_strand_id
1 'polypeptide(L)' 'MNDIEYQIECTTRDLATYLVRDFSFTVEQALRAVYNSETYQKLCDPKSGLYFQSPLHVYDYLKNEIM' A
#
# COMPACT_ATOMS: atom_id res chain seq x y z
N MET A 1 -7.28 8.51 17.28
CA MET A 1 -6.57 8.07 16.07
C MET A 1 -6.04 9.29 15.35
N ASN A 2 -4.77 9.32 14.98
CA ASN A 2 -4.26 10.47 14.26
C ASN A 2 -4.49 10.31 12.75
N ASP A 3 -4.46 11.43 12.04
CA ASP A 3 -4.79 11.46 10.61
C ASP A 3 -3.79 10.66 9.79
N ILE A 4 -2.53 10.61 10.20
CA ILE A 4 -1.50 9.87 9.48
C ILE A 4 -1.79 8.38 9.52
N GLU A 5 -2.12 7.85 10.69
CA GLU A 5 -2.47 6.43 10.83
C GLU A 5 -3.69 6.08 10.00
N TYR A 6 -4.69 6.95 10.00
CA TYR A 6 -5.89 6.74 9.22
C TYR A 6 -5.56 6.71 7.72
N GLN A 7 -4.74 7.64 7.24
CA GLN A 7 -4.36 7.68 5.84
C GLN A 7 -3.55 6.46 5.43
N ILE A 8 -2.64 6.00 6.28
CA ILE A 8 -1.87 4.80 6.01
C ILE A 8 -2.80 3.59 5.90
N GLU A 9 -3.76 3.49 6.80
CA GLU A 9 -4.71 2.38 6.79
C GLU A 9 -5.56 2.38 5.53
N CYS A 10 -6.08 3.54 5.13
CA CYS A 10 -6.87 3.66 3.91
C CYS A 10 -6.05 3.30 2.67
N THR A 11 -4.82 3.79 2.58
CA THR A 11 -3.94 3.48 1.46
C THR A 11 -3.62 1.99 1.42
N THR A 12 -3.37 1.39 2.57
CA THR A 12 -3.10 -0.06 2.65
C THR A 12 -4.26 -0.86 2.07
N ARG A 13 -5.49 -0.50 2.43
CA ARG A 13 -6.67 -1.18 1.92
C ARG A 13 -6.82 -0.99 0.42
N ASP A 14 -6.55 0.22 -0.07
CA ASP A 14 -6.62 0.49 -1.50
C ASP A 14 -5.56 -0.31 -2.26
N LEU A 15 -4.35 -0.40 -1.74
CA LEU A 15 -3.29 -1.19 -2.36
C LEU A 15 -3.68 -2.66 -2.46
N ALA A 16 -4.24 -3.21 -1.38
CA ALA A 16 -4.70 -4.60 -1.39
C ALA A 16 -5.80 -4.82 -2.44
N THR A 17 -6.74 -3.86 -2.54
CA THR A 17 -7.81 -3.94 -3.52
C THR A 17 -7.26 -3.96 -4.94
N TYR A 18 -6.27 -3.12 -5.23
CA TYR A 18 -5.65 -3.08 -6.55
C TYR A 18 -4.95 -4.40 -6.88
N LEU A 19 -4.28 -5.01 -5.90
CA LEU A 19 -3.61 -6.28 -6.11
C LEU A 19 -4.60 -7.40 -6.40
N VAL A 20 -5.74 -7.41 -5.70
CA VAL A 20 -6.81 -8.37 -5.99
C VAL A 20 -7.29 -8.20 -7.42
N ARG A 21 -7.48 -6.94 -7.85
CA ARG A 21 -8.00 -6.65 -9.17
C ARG A 21 -7.00 -7.01 -10.28
N ASP A 22 -5.73 -6.61 -10.10
CA ASP A 22 -4.75 -6.68 -11.19
C ASP A 22 -3.99 -8.01 -11.25
N PHE A 23 -3.81 -8.66 -10.10
CA PHE A 23 -3.04 -9.91 -10.03
C PHE A 23 -3.88 -11.12 -9.65
N SER A 24 -5.17 -10.92 -9.49
CA SER A 24 -6.11 -11.98 -9.09
C SER A 24 -5.72 -12.64 -7.76
N PHE A 25 -5.09 -11.88 -6.88
CA PHE A 25 -4.77 -12.36 -5.53
C PHE A 25 -6.05 -12.48 -4.71
N THR A 26 -6.04 -13.41 -3.76
CA THR A 26 -7.06 -13.36 -2.70
C THR A 26 -6.78 -12.15 -1.82
N VAL A 27 -7.79 -11.75 -1.03
CA VAL A 27 -7.62 -10.63 -0.10
C VAL A 27 -6.44 -10.90 0.85
N GLU A 28 -6.34 -12.12 1.34
CA GLU A 28 -5.25 -12.51 2.24
C GLU A 28 -3.89 -12.40 1.57
N GLN A 29 -3.77 -12.89 0.34
CA GLN A 29 -2.54 -12.80 -0.42
C GLN A 29 -2.15 -11.34 -0.68
N ALA A 30 -3.13 -10.52 -1.03
CA ALA A 30 -2.90 -9.11 -1.29
C ALA A 30 -2.41 -8.37 -0.05
N LEU A 31 -3.06 -8.58 1.09
CA LEU A 31 -2.64 -7.96 2.34
C LEU A 31 -1.24 -8.40 2.74
N ARG A 32 -0.95 -9.68 2.59
CA ARG A 32 0.37 -10.21 2.92
C ARG A 32 1.45 -9.59 2.02
N ALA A 33 1.16 -9.44 0.74
CA ALA A 33 2.10 -8.82 -0.19
C ALA A 33 2.36 -7.36 0.20
N VAL A 34 1.32 -6.61 0.57
CA VAL A 34 1.47 -5.22 0.99
C VAL A 34 2.31 -5.13 2.27
N TYR A 35 1.97 -5.92 3.29
CA TYR A 35 2.65 -5.83 4.59
C TYR A 35 4.11 -6.23 4.53
N ASN A 36 4.49 -7.10 3.58
CA ASN A 36 5.87 -7.55 3.44
C ASN A 36 6.69 -6.70 2.47
N SER A 37 6.09 -5.66 1.89
CA SER A 37 6.76 -4.84 0.88
C SER A 37 7.59 -3.72 1.50
N GLU A 38 8.63 -3.29 0.79
CA GLU A 38 9.38 -2.10 1.16
C GLU A 38 8.51 -0.85 1.00
N THR A 39 7.61 -0.87 0.04
CA THR A 39 6.67 0.24 -0.16
C THR A 39 5.85 0.49 1.09
N TYR A 40 5.39 -0.57 1.76
CA TYR A 40 4.64 -0.42 2.99
C TYR A 40 5.51 0.16 4.11
N GLN A 41 6.77 -0.26 4.19
CA GLN A 41 7.69 0.30 5.19
C GLN A 41 7.86 1.80 5.00
N LYS A 42 7.99 2.24 3.74
CA LYS A 42 8.08 3.67 3.42
C LYS A 42 6.78 4.39 3.69
N LEU A 43 5.65 3.75 3.41
CA LEU A 43 4.34 4.32 3.68
C LEU A 43 4.15 4.62 5.16
N CYS A 44 4.63 3.73 6.02
CA CYS A 44 4.52 3.89 7.47
C CYS A 44 5.53 4.89 8.05
N ASP A 45 6.53 5.31 7.26
CA ASP A 45 7.52 6.28 7.69
C ASP A 45 7.06 7.68 7.30
N PRO A 46 6.71 8.55 8.27
CA PRO A 46 6.24 9.90 7.94
C PRO A 46 7.25 10.71 7.14
N LYS A 47 8.53 10.40 7.26
CA LYS A 47 9.58 11.14 6.56
C LYS A 47 9.58 10.88 5.06
N SER A 48 9.06 9.75 4.62
CA SER A 48 9.00 9.41 3.20
C SER A 48 7.96 10.23 2.46
N GLY A 49 6.92 10.69 3.16
CA GLY A 49 5.83 11.44 2.56
C GLY A 49 4.87 10.60 1.72
N LEU A 50 5.03 9.29 1.68
CA LEU A 50 4.16 8.44 0.86
C LEU A 50 2.71 8.48 1.30
N TYR A 51 2.45 8.67 2.59
CA TYR A 51 1.08 8.71 3.08
C TYR A 51 0.30 9.92 2.53
N PHE A 52 0.98 10.94 2.04
CA PHE A 52 0.36 12.09 1.39
C PHE A 52 0.05 11.84 -0.08
N GLN A 53 0.67 10.85 -0.68
CA GLN A 53 0.50 10.58 -2.10
C GLN A 53 -0.82 9.88 -2.34
N SER A 54 -1.33 9.98 -3.57
CA SER A 54 -2.54 9.24 -3.92
C SER A 54 -2.26 7.73 -3.84
N PRO A 55 -3.29 6.93 -3.53
CA PRO A 55 -3.10 5.47 -3.51
C PRO A 55 -2.57 4.91 -4.81
N LEU A 56 -2.97 5.47 -5.95
CA LEU A 56 -2.47 5.01 -7.25
C LEU A 56 -0.98 5.27 -7.41
N HIS A 57 -0.49 6.39 -6.90
CA HIS A 57 0.93 6.71 -6.95
C HIS A 57 1.74 5.73 -6.10
N VAL A 58 1.25 5.45 -4.90
CA VAL A 58 1.90 4.48 -4.01
C VAL A 58 1.84 3.09 -4.64
N TYR A 59 0.74 2.77 -5.30
CA TYR A 59 0.57 1.49 -5.97
C TYR A 59 1.62 1.29 -7.10
N ASP A 60 1.98 2.35 -7.80
CA ASP A 60 3.03 2.26 -8.81
C ASP A 60 4.34 1.75 -8.22
N TYR A 61 4.72 2.25 -7.05
CA TYR A 61 5.92 1.77 -6.37
C TYR A 61 5.78 0.30 -5.98
N LEU A 62 4.63 -0.07 -5.42
CA LEU A 62 4.37 -1.44 -5.00
C LEU A 62 4.38 -2.39 -6.19
N LYS A 63 3.74 -2.00 -7.29
CA LYS A 63 3.66 -2.81 -8.49
C LYS A 63 5.04 -3.08 -9.08
N ASN A 64 5.90 -2.06 -9.12
CA ASN A 64 7.26 -2.20 -9.62
C ASN A 64 8.09 -3.12 -8.71
N GLU A 65 7.80 -3.13 -7.43
CA GLU A 65 8.49 -3.98 -6.47
C GLU A 65 8.11 -5.46 -6.64
N ILE A 66 6.82 -5.72 -6.90
CA ILE A 66 6.29 -7.07 -7.05
C ILE A 66 6.67 -7.66 -8.41
N MET A 67 6.63 -6.85 -9.44
CA MET A 67 7.02 -7.25 -10.79
C MET A 67 8.53 -7.18 -10.92
#